data_3ea41b75f52628c893dcc54516143a5c
#
_entry.id   3ea41b75f52628c893dcc54516143a5c
#
_cell.length_a   1.000
_cell.length_b   1.000
_cell.length_c   1.000
_cell.angle_alpha   90.00
_cell.angle_beta   90.00
_cell.angle_gamma   90.00
#
_symmetry.space_group_name_H-M   'P 1'
#
loop_
_entity.id
_entity.type
_entity.pdbx_description
1 polymer ?
#
loop_
_entity_poly.entity_id
_entity_poly.type
_entity_poly.pdbx_seq_one_letter_code
_entity_poly.pdbx_strand_id
1 'polypeptide(L)'
;MINTTEAVKLVFDKAQRDAQKLGHEYITLEHVVYAILCVDNIEAELTSLKIDVDSCKEQIEKFLITDCSDIETDNKVKKIKKTRAVERMMQRSFTQALFANRDKIDIDDILLSILHEDNSNAVYFCNEAGITKDTIADNLLIDDEVAGKSVLQKYTDNLTAMASSNEIDPIIGRDYEVEAISLALGRKTKNNVLLVGDPGVGKTAIAEGIAHKIIAKDVPTFLYDYEVYSLNITSLLAGTRYRGEFEERMEQLLEELEHNNKIILYIDEAHMINGAGSGNSENPNDLANMLKPALSKGKIKVIASTTWEEYRKYFEKDAALMRRFQKVTVDEPDKETAIDILTGIKKYYENFHDISISDDAIESAVNLSVKYQFDKKLPDKAIDLIDQACARFKLLSKKKKRNVKKQHIEYEIAKVLKMPLEQIQEKENSVLANLETKIKSKVFGQDAAVKQIVDKICIARAGLKDQNKLIGS
;
A
#
# COMPACT_ATOMS: atom_id res chain seq x y z
N MET A 1 13.26 -14.49 -14.12
CA MET A 1 13.92 -14.03 -15.37
C MET A 1 12.87 -13.34 -16.20
N ILE A 2 13.06 -12.07 -16.53
CA ILE A 2 12.16 -11.35 -17.41
C ILE A 2 12.28 -11.95 -18.81
N ASN A 3 11.14 -12.35 -19.38
CA ASN A 3 11.06 -12.93 -20.73
C ASN A 3 10.52 -11.88 -21.71
N THR A 4 10.75 -12.07 -23.01
CA THR A 4 10.12 -11.26 -24.06
C THR A 4 8.76 -11.84 -24.42
N THR A 5 7.77 -11.01 -24.78
CA THR A 5 6.47 -11.45 -25.31
C THR A 5 6.66 -12.16 -26.65
N GLU A 6 5.63 -12.90 -27.08
CA GLU A 6 5.67 -13.53 -28.43
C GLU A 6 5.70 -12.49 -29.56
N ALA A 7 5.04 -11.36 -29.36
CA ALA A 7 5.03 -10.24 -30.28
C ALA A 7 6.45 -9.68 -30.52
N VAL A 8 7.21 -9.48 -29.42
CA VAL A 8 8.62 -9.05 -29.49
C VAL A 8 9.49 -10.07 -30.29
N LYS A 9 9.28 -11.37 -30.05
CA LYS A 9 10.01 -12.40 -30.79
C LYS A 9 9.71 -12.33 -32.30
N LEU A 10 8.44 -12.14 -32.67
CA LEU A 10 8.02 -11.99 -34.06
C LEU A 10 8.65 -10.77 -34.73
N VAL A 11 8.75 -9.64 -34.00
CA VAL A 11 9.43 -8.41 -34.48
C VAL A 11 10.90 -8.70 -34.80
N PHE A 12 11.62 -9.33 -33.86
CA PHE A 12 13.04 -9.67 -34.11
C PHE A 12 13.23 -10.70 -35.22
N ASP A 13 12.36 -11.69 -35.33
CA ASP A 13 12.39 -12.68 -36.41
C ASP A 13 12.12 -12.02 -37.78
N LYS A 14 11.25 -10.99 -37.82
CA LYS A 14 11.01 -10.20 -39.02
C LYS A 14 12.23 -9.34 -39.35
N ALA A 15 12.74 -8.57 -38.39
CA ALA A 15 13.93 -7.74 -38.56
C ALA A 15 15.13 -8.58 -39.07
N GLN A 16 15.31 -9.79 -38.55
CA GLN A 16 16.35 -10.71 -39.02
C GLN A 16 16.12 -11.19 -40.45
N ARG A 17 14.88 -11.53 -40.79
CA ARG A 17 14.53 -11.95 -42.19
C ARG A 17 14.74 -10.83 -43.18
N ASP A 18 14.38 -9.60 -42.82
CA ASP A 18 14.51 -8.46 -43.72
C ASP A 18 15.99 -8.06 -43.86
N ALA A 19 16.81 -8.09 -42.82
CA ALA A 19 18.25 -7.94 -42.92
C ALA A 19 18.89 -9.04 -43.79
N GLN A 20 18.40 -10.28 -43.73
CA GLN A 20 18.86 -11.39 -44.57
C GLN A 20 18.55 -11.20 -46.05
N LYS A 21 17.35 -10.70 -46.36
CA LYS A 21 16.92 -10.42 -47.74
C LYS A 21 17.77 -9.30 -48.37
N LEU A 22 18.14 -8.29 -47.57
CA LEU A 22 18.97 -7.16 -48.03
C LEU A 22 20.47 -7.48 -48.04
N GLY A 23 20.90 -8.66 -47.57
CA GLY A 23 22.32 -9.04 -47.52
C GLY A 23 23.12 -8.40 -46.42
N HIS A 24 22.47 -7.84 -45.41
CA HIS A 24 23.12 -7.14 -44.28
C HIS A 24 23.70 -8.12 -43.26
N GLU A 25 24.90 -7.83 -42.75
CA GLU A 25 25.57 -8.62 -41.70
C GLU A 25 25.00 -8.34 -40.31
N TYR A 26 24.40 -7.15 -40.09
CA TYR A 26 23.95 -6.69 -38.80
C TYR A 26 22.47 -6.29 -38.83
N ILE A 27 21.78 -6.59 -37.73
CA ILE A 27 20.47 -6.00 -37.43
C ILE A 27 20.71 -4.64 -36.80
N THR A 28 20.17 -3.58 -37.39
CA THR A 28 20.22 -2.19 -36.90
C THR A 28 18.90 -1.79 -36.25
N LEU A 29 18.83 -0.60 -35.63
CA LEU A 29 17.60 -0.08 -35.06
C LEU A 29 16.52 0.17 -36.12
N GLU A 30 16.92 0.56 -37.30
CA GLU A 30 16.03 0.80 -38.46
C GLU A 30 15.29 -0.48 -38.87
N HIS A 31 15.97 -1.64 -38.87
CA HIS A 31 15.33 -2.94 -39.11
C HIS A 31 14.28 -3.25 -38.04
N VAL A 32 14.59 -2.95 -36.75
CA VAL A 32 13.68 -3.21 -35.63
C VAL A 32 12.47 -2.30 -35.72
N VAL A 33 12.66 -0.97 -35.96
CA VAL A 33 11.54 -0.04 -36.12
C VAL A 33 10.66 -0.43 -37.31
N TYR A 34 11.24 -0.73 -38.47
CA TYR A 34 10.49 -1.19 -39.64
C TYR A 34 9.64 -2.42 -39.30
N ALA A 35 10.22 -3.39 -38.58
CA ALA A 35 9.51 -4.59 -38.20
C ALA A 35 8.35 -4.28 -37.20
N ILE A 36 8.53 -3.34 -36.28
CA ILE A 36 7.49 -2.88 -35.35
C ILE A 36 6.34 -2.21 -36.08
N LEU A 37 6.65 -1.27 -36.99
CA LEU A 37 5.64 -0.56 -37.77
C LEU A 37 4.80 -1.47 -38.70
N CYS A 38 5.27 -2.69 -38.96
CA CYS A 38 4.52 -3.68 -39.71
C CYS A 38 3.70 -4.65 -38.85
N VAL A 39 3.55 -4.41 -37.54
CA VAL A 39 2.66 -5.17 -36.67
C VAL A 39 1.27 -4.55 -36.75
N ASP A 40 0.26 -5.31 -37.19
CA ASP A 40 -1.10 -4.82 -37.46
C ASP A 40 -1.71 -3.98 -36.34
N ASN A 41 -1.53 -4.39 -35.08
CA ASN A 41 -2.05 -3.68 -33.93
C ASN A 41 -1.37 -2.30 -33.76
N ILE A 42 -0.03 -2.25 -33.83
CA ILE A 42 0.74 -1.00 -33.66
C ILE A 42 0.45 -0.04 -34.84
N GLU A 43 0.35 -0.57 -36.04
CA GLU A 43 -0.01 0.21 -37.25
C GLU A 43 -1.39 0.86 -37.07
N ALA A 44 -2.38 0.10 -36.61
CA ALA A 44 -3.74 0.60 -36.39
C ALA A 44 -3.76 1.69 -35.26
N GLU A 45 -3.03 1.50 -34.17
CA GLU A 45 -2.93 2.46 -33.08
C GLU A 45 -2.25 3.76 -33.51
N LEU A 46 -1.07 3.69 -34.17
CA LEU A 46 -0.38 4.87 -34.64
C LEU A 46 -1.21 5.64 -35.70
N THR A 47 -1.94 4.91 -36.54
CA THR A 47 -2.85 5.52 -37.54
C THR A 47 -4.03 6.24 -36.84
N SER A 48 -4.54 5.70 -35.72
CA SER A 48 -5.59 6.36 -34.93
C SER A 48 -5.15 7.70 -34.37
N LEU A 49 -3.86 7.87 -34.09
CA LEU A 49 -3.21 9.08 -33.62
C LEU A 49 -2.88 10.06 -34.77
N LYS A 50 -3.34 9.79 -35.99
CA LYS A 50 -3.08 10.58 -37.22
C LYS A 50 -1.59 10.65 -37.59
N ILE A 51 -0.83 9.65 -37.23
CA ILE A 51 0.58 9.49 -37.62
C ILE A 51 0.64 8.82 -39.00
N ASP A 52 1.47 9.35 -39.88
CA ASP A 52 1.67 8.80 -41.22
C ASP A 52 2.68 7.65 -41.17
N VAL A 53 2.18 6.47 -40.81
CA VAL A 53 2.98 5.25 -40.64
C VAL A 53 3.54 4.78 -41.99
N ASP A 54 2.79 4.95 -43.09
CA ASP A 54 3.20 4.49 -44.42
C ASP A 54 4.39 5.29 -44.94
N SER A 55 4.35 6.62 -44.79
CA SER A 55 5.49 7.49 -45.13
C SER A 55 6.75 7.12 -44.36
N CYS A 56 6.62 6.82 -43.04
CA CYS A 56 7.73 6.38 -42.19
C CYS A 56 8.32 5.05 -42.67
N LYS A 57 7.47 4.08 -43.01
CA LYS A 57 7.91 2.79 -43.55
C LYS A 57 8.68 2.97 -44.87
N GLU A 58 8.17 3.77 -45.80
CA GLU A 58 8.83 4.04 -47.09
C GLU A 58 10.20 4.71 -46.91
N GLN A 59 10.32 5.66 -46.00
CA GLN A 59 11.60 6.34 -45.74
C GLN A 59 12.63 5.38 -45.13
N ILE A 60 12.23 4.55 -44.16
CA ILE A 60 13.12 3.56 -43.53
C ILE A 60 13.54 2.49 -44.55
N GLU A 61 12.60 1.98 -45.37
CA GLU A 61 12.89 0.98 -46.41
C GLU A 61 13.87 1.54 -47.42
N LYS A 62 13.66 2.76 -47.90
CA LYS A 62 14.58 3.42 -48.84
C LYS A 62 15.97 3.59 -48.21
N PHE A 63 16.06 4.01 -46.95
CA PHE A 63 17.32 4.15 -46.22
C PHE A 63 18.07 2.81 -46.10
N LEU A 64 17.35 1.73 -45.79
CA LEU A 64 17.92 0.39 -45.66
C LEU A 64 18.48 -0.14 -46.99
N ILE A 65 17.88 0.27 -48.12
CA ILE A 65 18.29 -0.15 -49.46
C ILE A 65 19.44 0.72 -50.01
N THR A 66 19.43 2.03 -49.78
CA THR A 66 20.35 2.97 -50.43
C THR A 66 21.56 3.34 -49.58
N ASP A 67 21.37 3.54 -48.25
CA ASP A 67 22.39 4.17 -47.40
C ASP A 67 23.07 3.17 -46.42
N CYS A 68 22.63 1.91 -46.42
CA CYS A 68 23.22 0.85 -45.58
C CYS A 68 24.23 -0.05 -46.31
N SER A 69 24.83 0.42 -47.43
CA SER A 69 25.83 -0.35 -48.24
C SER A 69 27.07 -0.80 -47.44
N ASP A 70 27.44 -0.09 -46.38
CA ASP A 70 28.60 -0.42 -45.53
C ASP A 70 28.41 -1.73 -44.71
N ILE A 71 27.19 -2.24 -44.61
CA ILE A 71 26.87 -3.49 -43.89
C ILE A 71 26.45 -4.63 -44.79
N GLU A 72 26.53 -4.43 -46.13
CA GLU A 72 26.29 -5.47 -47.09
C GLU A 72 27.48 -6.44 -47.20
N THR A 73 27.19 -7.71 -47.41
CA THR A 73 28.22 -8.75 -47.56
C THR A 73 27.91 -9.61 -48.77
N ASP A 74 28.91 -9.82 -49.65
CA ASP A 74 28.83 -10.70 -50.84
C ASP A 74 28.65 -12.19 -50.52
N ASN A 75 28.82 -12.59 -49.28
CA ASN A 75 28.67 -13.95 -48.79
C ASN A 75 27.32 -14.12 -48.06
N LYS A 76 26.57 -15.19 -48.43
CA LYS A 76 25.38 -15.59 -47.68
C LYS A 76 25.72 -15.75 -46.22
N VAL A 77 25.41 -14.71 -45.40
CA VAL A 77 25.70 -14.67 -43.99
C VAL A 77 24.91 -15.75 -43.26
N LYS A 78 25.63 -16.75 -42.74
CA LYS A 78 25.00 -17.85 -41.99
C LYS A 78 24.44 -17.44 -40.60
N LYS A 79 24.88 -16.31 -40.08
CA LYS A 79 24.46 -15.84 -38.72
C LYS A 79 24.56 -14.32 -38.66
N ILE A 80 23.41 -13.64 -38.63
CA ILE A 80 23.34 -12.18 -38.51
C ILE A 80 23.64 -11.78 -37.07
N LYS A 81 24.40 -10.72 -36.88
CA LYS A 81 24.79 -10.15 -35.59
C LYS A 81 23.87 -8.96 -35.24
N LYS A 82 23.78 -8.62 -33.97
CA LYS A 82 23.12 -7.39 -33.50
C LYS A 82 24.13 -6.26 -33.38
N THR A 83 23.73 -5.05 -33.75
CA THR A 83 24.58 -3.87 -33.53
C THR A 83 24.62 -3.54 -32.02
N ARG A 84 25.65 -2.81 -31.57
CA ARG A 84 25.73 -2.32 -30.19
C ARG A 84 24.55 -1.45 -29.76
N ALA A 85 23.96 -0.71 -30.72
CA ALA A 85 22.76 0.10 -30.46
C ALA A 85 21.54 -0.79 -30.12
N VAL A 86 21.36 -1.89 -30.87
CA VAL A 86 20.31 -2.88 -30.59
C VAL A 86 20.53 -3.58 -29.22
N GLU A 87 21.78 -3.87 -28.89
CA GLU A 87 22.10 -4.45 -27.57
C GLU A 87 21.80 -3.48 -26.43
N ARG A 88 22.18 -2.19 -26.56
CA ARG A 88 21.87 -1.15 -25.56
C ARG A 88 20.36 -0.95 -25.42
N MET A 89 19.62 -0.89 -26.52
CA MET A 89 18.17 -0.80 -26.52
C MET A 89 17.55 -1.97 -25.74
N MET A 90 17.96 -3.21 -26.00
CA MET A 90 17.47 -4.39 -25.26
C MET A 90 17.79 -4.33 -23.77
N GLN A 91 19.00 -3.88 -23.39
CA GLN A 91 19.36 -3.71 -21.98
C GLN A 91 18.50 -2.64 -21.30
N ARG A 92 18.20 -1.54 -22.01
CA ARG A 92 17.33 -0.47 -21.50
C ARG A 92 15.90 -0.96 -21.31
N SER A 93 15.33 -1.65 -22.30
CA SER A 93 13.99 -2.24 -22.20
C SER A 93 13.88 -3.25 -21.05
N PHE A 94 14.94 -4.07 -20.85
CA PHE A 94 15.02 -4.99 -19.72
C PHE A 94 15.02 -4.24 -18.38
N THR A 95 15.80 -3.17 -18.29
CA THR A 95 15.90 -2.35 -17.08
C THR A 95 14.58 -1.64 -16.79
N GLN A 96 13.90 -1.11 -17.80
CA GLN A 96 12.59 -0.48 -17.68
C GLN A 96 11.53 -1.47 -17.20
N ALA A 97 11.45 -2.66 -17.78
CA ALA A 97 10.53 -3.71 -17.37
C ALA A 97 10.77 -4.14 -15.91
N LEU A 98 12.04 -4.22 -15.49
CA LEU A 98 12.43 -4.56 -14.12
C LEU A 98 11.95 -3.47 -13.12
N PHE A 99 12.17 -2.20 -13.43
CA PHE A 99 11.71 -1.09 -12.58
C PHE A 99 10.19 -0.95 -12.54
N ALA A 100 9.50 -1.32 -13.62
CA ALA A 100 8.05 -1.36 -13.70
C ALA A 100 7.44 -2.64 -13.06
N ASN A 101 8.27 -3.50 -12.45
CA ASN A 101 7.87 -4.78 -11.84
C ASN A 101 7.09 -5.70 -12.80
N ARG A 102 7.45 -5.68 -14.10
CA ARG A 102 6.83 -6.52 -15.12
C ARG A 102 7.66 -7.76 -15.41
N ASP A 103 7.00 -8.89 -15.64
CA ASP A 103 7.66 -10.17 -15.91
C ASP A 103 8.05 -10.35 -17.38
N LYS A 104 7.58 -9.49 -18.27
CA LYS A 104 7.79 -9.57 -19.72
C LYS A 104 8.09 -8.19 -20.30
N ILE A 105 8.93 -8.18 -21.36
CA ILE A 105 9.21 -7.01 -22.21
C ILE A 105 8.25 -7.02 -23.38
N ASP A 106 7.57 -5.90 -23.65
CA ASP A 106 6.67 -5.76 -24.79
C ASP A 106 7.24 -4.83 -25.88
N ILE A 107 6.48 -4.69 -27.00
CA ILE A 107 6.90 -3.89 -28.16
C ILE A 107 7.06 -2.42 -27.75
N ASP A 108 6.21 -1.90 -26.89
CA ASP A 108 6.24 -0.52 -26.41
C ASP A 108 7.52 -0.19 -25.65
N ASP A 109 8.00 -1.12 -24.80
CA ASP A 109 9.28 -0.98 -24.12
C ASP A 109 10.45 -0.86 -25.09
N ILE A 110 10.37 -1.62 -26.20
CA ILE A 110 11.39 -1.60 -27.24
C ILE A 110 11.33 -0.28 -28.01
N LEU A 111 10.12 0.15 -28.42
CA LEU A 111 9.93 1.39 -29.17
C LEU A 111 10.39 2.61 -28.36
N LEU A 112 9.99 2.71 -27.10
CA LEU A 112 10.48 3.75 -26.19
C LEU A 112 11.99 3.71 -26.02
N SER A 113 12.58 2.52 -25.88
CA SER A 113 14.02 2.37 -25.72
C SER A 113 14.77 2.79 -26.98
N ILE A 114 14.19 2.59 -28.18
CA ILE A 114 14.74 3.09 -29.44
C ILE A 114 14.69 4.63 -29.46
N LEU A 115 13.56 5.22 -29.10
CA LEU A 115 13.39 6.69 -29.09
C LEU A 115 14.34 7.41 -28.11
N HIS A 116 15.02 6.70 -27.23
CA HIS A 116 16.10 7.22 -26.37
C HIS A 116 17.51 7.20 -27.01
N GLU A 117 17.66 6.70 -28.23
CA GLU A 117 18.92 6.72 -28.96
C GLU A 117 18.98 7.96 -29.88
N ASP A 118 19.18 9.16 -29.28
CA ASP A 118 19.05 10.48 -29.92
C ASP A 118 19.89 10.66 -31.20
N ASN A 119 20.94 9.85 -31.43
CA ASN A 119 21.81 9.92 -32.59
C ASN A 119 21.56 8.75 -33.60
N SER A 120 20.32 8.27 -33.74
CA SER A 120 19.94 7.19 -34.65
C SER A 120 19.09 7.71 -35.81
N ASN A 121 19.34 7.21 -37.02
CA ASN A 121 18.46 7.49 -38.15
C ASN A 121 17.05 6.95 -37.94
N ALA A 122 16.90 5.83 -37.24
CA ALA A 122 15.60 5.31 -36.83
C ALA A 122 14.78 6.32 -36.04
N VAL A 123 15.39 7.02 -35.07
CA VAL A 123 14.74 8.07 -34.27
C VAL A 123 14.41 9.30 -35.12
N TYR A 124 15.28 9.65 -36.09
CA TYR A 124 15.02 10.75 -37.00
C TYR A 124 13.74 10.50 -37.79
N PHE A 125 13.60 9.32 -38.42
CA PHE A 125 12.41 8.97 -39.20
C PHE A 125 11.15 8.89 -38.33
N CYS A 126 11.26 8.33 -37.14
CA CYS A 126 10.15 8.31 -36.18
C CYS A 126 9.67 9.72 -35.84
N ASN A 127 10.59 10.63 -35.48
CA ASN A 127 10.23 12.01 -35.11
C ASN A 127 9.63 12.78 -36.30
N GLU A 128 10.11 12.59 -37.53
CA GLU A 128 9.58 13.21 -38.74
C GLU A 128 8.13 12.75 -39.02
N ALA A 129 7.82 11.50 -38.71
CA ALA A 129 6.47 10.95 -38.83
C ALA A 129 5.56 11.33 -37.65
N GLY A 130 6.08 11.99 -36.60
CA GLY A 130 5.31 12.36 -35.41
C GLY A 130 5.30 11.30 -34.30
N ILE A 131 6.10 10.25 -34.42
CA ILE A 131 6.33 9.22 -33.39
C ILE A 131 7.39 9.75 -32.44
N THR A 132 6.97 10.50 -31.42
CA THR A 132 7.85 11.08 -30.40
C THR A 132 7.75 10.32 -29.08
N LYS A 133 8.70 10.56 -28.16
CA LYS A 133 8.65 9.99 -26.80
C LYS A 133 7.35 10.33 -26.10
N ASP A 134 6.90 11.58 -26.21
CA ASP A 134 5.68 12.06 -25.56
C ASP A 134 4.44 11.39 -26.16
N THR A 135 4.37 11.30 -27.50
CA THR A 135 3.24 10.65 -28.19
C THR A 135 3.12 9.16 -27.83
N ILE A 136 4.25 8.47 -27.66
CA ILE A 136 4.26 7.06 -27.27
C ILE A 136 3.98 6.93 -25.76
N ALA A 137 4.57 7.78 -24.92
CA ALA A 137 4.32 7.77 -23.48
C ALA A 137 2.84 8.05 -23.13
N ASP A 138 2.23 9.00 -23.84
CA ASP A 138 0.85 9.40 -23.57
C ASP A 138 -0.20 8.41 -24.12
N ASN A 139 0.11 7.66 -25.18
CA ASN A 139 -0.89 6.90 -25.91
C ASN A 139 -0.63 5.38 -26.05
N LEU A 140 0.62 4.91 -26.02
CA LEU A 140 0.97 3.50 -26.13
C LEU A 140 1.43 2.85 -24.82
N LEU A 141 1.88 3.64 -23.82
CA LEU A 141 2.15 3.14 -22.47
C LEU A 141 0.88 3.00 -21.62
N ILE A 142 -0.25 3.22 -22.22
CA ILE A 142 -1.51 2.77 -21.67
C ILE A 142 -1.58 1.28 -21.97
N ASP A 143 -0.86 0.46 -21.21
CA ASP A 143 -1.07 -0.98 -21.14
C ASP A 143 -2.55 -1.29 -21.19
N ASP A 144 -2.95 -2.33 -21.91
CA ASP A 144 -4.34 -2.82 -21.97
C ASP A 144 -4.98 -3.10 -20.60
N GLU A 145 -4.19 -3.24 -19.54
CA GLU A 145 -4.66 -3.24 -18.15
C GLU A 145 -4.88 -1.84 -17.55
N VAL A 146 -4.33 -0.77 -18.14
CA VAL A 146 -4.40 0.60 -17.61
C VAL A 146 -5.30 1.50 -18.47
N ALA A 147 -5.51 1.19 -19.74
CA ALA A 147 -6.37 1.95 -20.66
C ALA A 147 -7.88 1.92 -20.30
N GLY A 148 -8.28 1.07 -19.35
CA GLY A 148 -9.63 1.03 -18.79
C GLY A 148 -9.72 1.49 -17.33
N LYS A 149 -8.61 1.74 -16.64
CA LYS A 149 -8.67 2.16 -15.24
C LYS A 149 -8.90 3.67 -15.15
N SER A 150 -10.00 4.05 -14.53
CA SER A 150 -10.27 5.45 -14.18
C SER A 150 -9.13 6.01 -13.29
N VAL A 151 -8.99 7.34 -13.25
CA VAL A 151 -8.00 8.01 -12.38
C VAL A 151 -8.17 7.53 -10.92
N LEU A 152 -9.42 7.31 -10.52
CA LEU A 152 -9.78 6.73 -9.24
C LEU A 152 -9.10 5.36 -9.04
N GLN A 153 -9.19 4.44 -10.00
CA GLN A 153 -8.61 3.09 -9.91
C GLN A 153 -7.08 3.08 -9.94
N LYS A 154 -6.44 4.14 -10.47
CA LYS A 154 -4.97 4.27 -10.48
C LYS A 154 -4.40 4.65 -9.11
N TYR A 155 -5.12 5.50 -8.37
CA TYR A 155 -4.60 6.11 -7.15
C TYR A 155 -5.35 5.68 -5.89
N THR A 156 -6.33 4.79 -6.02
CA THR A 156 -7.11 4.29 -4.88
C THR A 156 -7.33 2.79 -4.96
N ASP A 157 -7.50 2.17 -3.79
CA ASP A 157 -7.87 0.78 -3.64
C ASP A 157 -9.35 0.70 -3.26
N ASN A 158 -10.15 -0.09 -3.98
CA ASN A 158 -11.59 -0.25 -3.69
C ASN A 158 -11.81 -1.21 -2.52
N LEU A 159 -11.98 -0.66 -1.31
CA LEU A 159 -12.22 -1.46 -0.10
C LEU A 159 -13.55 -2.25 -0.17
N THR A 160 -14.56 -1.74 -0.86
CA THR A 160 -15.84 -2.45 -1.03
C THR A 160 -15.64 -3.70 -1.91
N ALA A 161 -14.87 -3.60 -2.99
CA ALA A 161 -14.55 -4.76 -3.82
C ALA A 161 -13.70 -5.79 -3.04
N MET A 162 -12.68 -5.33 -2.31
CA MET A 162 -11.84 -6.19 -1.46
C MET A 162 -12.64 -6.87 -0.33
N ALA A 163 -13.62 -6.18 0.24
CA ALA A 163 -14.53 -6.78 1.22
C ALA A 163 -15.43 -7.85 0.60
N SER A 164 -15.88 -7.67 -0.64
CA SER A 164 -16.70 -8.66 -1.35
C SER A 164 -15.89 -9.92 -1.74
N SER A 165 -14.59 -9.78 -2.00
CA SER A 165 -13.67 -10.89 -2.27
C SER A 165 -13.11 -11.57 -1.01
N ASN A 166 -13.50 -11.11 0.19
CA ASN A 166 -12.95 -11.54 1.49
C ASN A 166 -11.43 -11.35 1.64
N GLU A 167 -10.89 -10.31 1.03
CA GLU A 167 -9.48 -9.95 1.16
C GLU A 167 -9.19 -9.11 2.42
N ILE A 168 -10.23 -8.50 2.99
CA ILE A 168 -10.15 -7.74 4.24
C ILE A 168 -11.03 -8.34 5.33
N ASP A 169 -10.61 -8.17 6.58
CA ASP A 169 -11.27 -8.76 7.74
C ASP A 169 -12.53 -7.97 8.15
N PRO A 170 -13.57 -8.62 8.66
CA PRO A 170 -14.76 -7.94 9.18
C PRO A 170 -14.44 -7.19 10.47
N ILE A 171 -15.11 -6.06 10.66
CA ILE A 171 -15.01 -5.29 11.90
C ILE A 171 -15.84 -5.91 13.02
N ILE A 172 -15.31 -5.89 14.24
CA ILE A 172 -15.94 -6.42 15.43
C ILE A 172 -15.82 -5.40 16.57
N GLY A 173 -16.89 -5.19 17.32
CA GLY A 173 -16.89 -4.40 18.54
C GLY A 173 -16.67 -2.90 18.36
N ARG A 174 -17.03 -2.32 17.20
CA ARG A 174 -16.88 -0.89 16.86
C ARG A 174 -18.20 -0.26 16.39
N ASP A 175 -19.32 -0.74 16.90
CA ASP A 175 -20.64 -0.32 16.43
C ASP A 175 -20.90 1.16 16.71
N TYR A 176 -20.42 1.68 17.84
CA TYR A 176 -20.57 3.09 18.22
C TYR A 176 -19.83 4.01 17.21
N GLU A 177 -18.60 3.69 16.88
CA GLU A 177 -17.81 4.46 15.91
C GLU A 177 -18.42 4.40 14.51
N VAL A 178 -18.89 3.24 14.08
CA VAL A 178 -19.57 3.06 12.78
C VAL A 178 -20.89 3.83 12.73
N GLU A 179 -21.68 3.83 13.80
CA GLU A 179 -22.90 4.63 13.91
C GLU A 179 -22.58 6.13 13.85
N ALA A 180 -21.59 6.59 14.60
CA ALA A 180 -21.15 7.99 14.62
C ALA A 180 -20.67 8.45 13.23
N ILE A 181 -19.95 7.60 12.50
CA ILE A 181 -19.50 7.86 11.14
C ILE A 181 -20.70 7.94 10.19
N SER A 182 -21.62 6.96 10.26
CA SER A 182 -22.81 6.93 9.43
C SER A 182 -23.68 8.17 9.63
N LEU A 183 -23.88 8.58 10.87
CA LEU A 183 -24.59 9.83 11.20
C LEU A 183 -23.90 11.06 10.61
N ALA A 184 -22.57 11.14 10.71
CA ALA A 184 -21.81 12.25 10.17
C ALA A 184 -21.91 12.32 8.65
N LEU A 185 -21.76 11.19 7.95
CA LEU A 185 -21.87 11.11 6.48
C LEU A 185 -23.27 11.47 5.96
N GLY A 186 -24.31 11.31 6.78
CA GLY A 186 -25.70 11.69 6.47
C GLY A 186 -26.01 13.17 6.66
N ARG A 187 -25.12 13.97 7.23
CA ARG A 187 -25.37 15.40 7.50
C ARG A 187 -25.26 16.25 6.23
N LYS A 188 -26.02 17.32 6.18
CA LYS A 188 -25.93 18.33 5.10
C LYS A 188 -24.61 19.14 5.15
N THR A 189 -24.14 19.44 6.36
CA THR A 189 -22.90 20.15 6.64
C THR A 189 -22.05 19.29 7.57
N LYS A 190 -20.74 19.35 7.48
CA LYS A 190 -19.81 18.46 8.21
C LYS A 190 -20.08 16.97 7.89
N ASN A 191 -20.24 16.70 6.61
CA ASN A 191 -20.47 15.35 6.07
C ASN A 191 -19.19 14.54 5.84
N ASN A 192 -18.08 14.99 6.42
CA ASN A 192 -16.80 14.29 6.41
C ASN A 192 -16.42 13.92 7.85
N VAL A 193 -15.64 12.86 8.00
CA VAL A 193 -15.25 12.30 9.29
C VAL A 193 -13.74 12.33 9.45
N LEU A 194 -13.29 12.76 10.64
CA LEU A 194 -11.90 12.65 11.04
C LEU A 194 -11.80 11.70 12.24
N LEU A 195 -11.24 10.51 11.99
CA LEU A 195 -10.93 9.53 13.04
C LEU A 195 -9.65 9.93 13.74
N VAL A 196 -9.72 10.14 15.03
CA VAL A 196 -8.56 10.52 15.86
C VAL A 196 -8.35 9.50 16.97
N GLY A 197 -7.17 8.92 17.03
CA GLY A 197 -6.84 7.91 18.04
C GLY A 197 -5.37 7.53 17.99
N ASP A 198 -4.89 6.87 19.04
CA ASP A 198 -3.52 6.39 19.13
C ASP A 198 -3.18 5.40 17.99
N PRO A 199 -1.90 5.22 17.64
CA PRO A 199 -1.51 4.17 16.71
C PRO A 199 -1.90 2.78 17.25
N GLY A 200 -2.38 1.88 16.37
CA GLY A 200 -2.73 0.50 16.74
C GLY A 200 -4.12 0.31 17.39
N VAL A 201 -4.97 1.36 17.47
CA VAL A 201 -6.34 1.20 18.00
C VAL A 201 -7.35 0.70 16.96
N GLY A 202 -6.96 0.53 15.70
CA GLY A 202 -7.79 -0.03 14.63
C GLY A 202 -8.55 1.01 13.80
N LYS A 203 -8.00 2.21 13.56
CA LYS A 203 -8.64 3.23 12.72
C LYS A 203 -8.87 2.77 11.28
N THR A 204 -7.88 2.12 10.68
CA THR A 204 -7.96 1.55 9.32
C THR A 204 -9.01 0.46 9.25
N ALA A 205 -9.06 -0.44 10.25
CA ALA A 205 -10.07 -1.50 10.35
C ALA A 205 -11.50 -0.94 10.41
N ILE A 206 -11.72 0.27 10.97
CA ILE A 206 -13.04 0.91 10.98
C ILE A 206 -13.47 1.28 9.56
N ALA A 207 -12.57 1.80 8.71
CA ALA A 207 -12.88 2.13 7.32
C ALA A 207 -13.18 0.88 6.49
N GLU A 208 -12.40 -0.17 6.68
CA GLU A 208 -12.63 -1.50 6.08
C GLU A 208 -13.97 -2.10 6.54
N GLY A 209 -14.25 -1.97 7.83
CA GLY A 209 -15.51 -2.45 8.41
C GLY A 209 -16.75 -1.74 7.89
N ILE A 210 -16.64 -0.44 7.57
CA ILE A 210 -17.74 0.29 6.92
C ILE A 210 -17.98 -0.30 5.53
N ALA A 211 -16.95 -0.63 4.76
CA ALA A 211 -17.10 -1.28 3.46
C ALA A 211 -17.85 -2.63 3.60
N HIS A 212 -17.49 -3.46 4.58
CA HIS A 212 -18.20 -4.70 4.90
C HIS A 212 -19.66 -4.46 5.26
N LYS A 213 -19.94 -3.49 6.14
CA LYS A 213 -21.32 -3.19 6.56
C LYS A 213 -22.17 -2.62 5.42
N ILE A 214 -21.59 -1.89 4.47
CA ILE A 214 -22.28 -1.43 3.26
C ILE A 214 -22.71 -2.64 2.41
N ILE A 215 -21.81 -3.59 2.17
CA ILE A 215 -22.12 -4.83 1.42
C ILE A 215 -23.20 -5.64 2.11
N ALA A 216 -23.08 -5.80 3.42
CA ALA A 216 -24.07 -6.52 4.23
C ALA A 216 -25.41 -5.77 4.36
N LYS A 217 -25.49 -4.51 3.88
CA LYS A 217 -26.62 -3.59 4.08
C LYS A 217 -26.95 -3.34 5.56
N ASP A 218 -25.94 -3.44 6.43
CA ASP A 218 -26.03 -3.14 7.86
C ASP A 218 -25.61 -1.69 8.16
N VAL A 219 -26.09 -0.77 7.32
CA VAL A 219 -25.90 0.68 7.41
C VAL A 219 -27.21 1.37 7.08
N PRO A 220 -27.38 2.67 7.38
CA PRO A 220 -28.56 3.42 6.95
C PRO A 220 -28.78 3.36 5.43
N THR A 221 -30.03 3.33 4.99
CA THR A 221 -30.43 3.12 3.59
C THR A 221 -29.78 4.05 2.57
N PHE A 222 -29.44 5.27 2.97
CA PHE A 222 -28.78 6.23 2.08
C PHE A 222 -27.34 5.86 1.72
N LEU A 223 -26.71 4.93 2.45
CA LEU A 223 -25.34 4.43 2.21
C LEU A 223 -25.30 3.12 1.40
N TYR A 224 -26.42 2.48 1.09
CA TYR A 224 -26.46 1.15 0.46
C TYR A 224 -25.72 1.06 -0.89
N ASP A 225 -25.73 2.15 -1.63
CA ASP A 225 -25.11 2.19 -2.96
C ASP A 225 -23.75 2.89 -2.97
N TYR A 226 -23.18 3.15 -1.79
CA TYR A 226 -21.87 3.79 -1.70
C TYR A 226 -20.75 2.75 -1.77
N GLU A 227 -19.66 3.15 -2.39
CA GLU A 227 -18.40 2.42 -2.40
C GLU A 227 -17.34 3.17 -1.61
N VAL A 228 -16.48 2.44 -0.91
CA VAL A 228 -15.38 3.00 -0.13
C VAL A 228 -14.07 2.78 -0.87
N TYR A 229 -13.36 3.85 -1.14
CA TYR A 229 -12.06 3.83 -1.80
C TYR A 229 -10.98 4.37 -0.86
N SER A 230 -9.89 3.63 -0.70
CA SER A 230 -8.73 4.06 0.09
C SER A 230 -7.72 4.78 -0.78
N LEU A 231 -7.38 6.02 -0.45
CA LEU A 231 -6.41 6.83 -1.20
C LEU A 231 -4.98 6.36 -0.96
N ASN A 232 -4.28 6.03 -2.02
CA ASN A 232 -2.86 5.72 -1.97
C ASN A 232 -2.02 6.97 -2.28
N ILE A 233 -1.66 7.71 -1.24
CA ILE A 233 -0.86 8.94 -1.37
C ILE A 233 0.51 8.67 -2.00
N THR A 234 1.10 7.50 -1.73
CA THR A 234 2.40 7.11 -2.29
C THR A 234 2.31 6.96 -3.81
N SER A 235 1.24 6.35 -4.32
CA SER A 235 1.00 6.20 -5.76
C SER A 235 0.76 7.55 -6.46
N LEU A 236 0.09 8.49 -5.79
CA LEU A 236 -0.08 9.86 -6.30
C LEU A 236 1.26 10.60 -6.44
N LEU A 237 2.18 10.40 -5.51
CA LEU A 237 3.50 11.04 -5.50
C LEU A 237 4.52 10.31 -6.38
N ALA A 238 4.30 9.04 -6.69
CA ALA A 238 5.23 8.23 -7.46
C ALA A 238 5.42 8.81 -8.87
N GLY A 239 6.68 9.01 -9.26
CA GLY A 239 7.05 9.52 -10.60
C GLY A 239 6.84 11.01 -10.82
N THR A 240 6.25 11.77 -9.89
CA THR A 240 6.14 13.22 -10.02
C THR A 240 7.51 13.88 -9.79
N ARG A 241 7.98 14.63 -10.77
CA ARG A 241 9.23 15.42 -10.67
C ARG A 241 8.95 16.88 -10.31
N TYR A 242 7.78 17.36 -10.66
CA TYR A 242 7.35 18.72 -10.46
C TYR A 242 6.06 18.75 -9.64
N ARG A 243 5.92 19.79 -8.82
CA ARG A 243 4.73 20.03 -8.00
C ARG A 243 3.43 20.06 -8.83
N GLY A 244 3.47 20.66 -10.02
CA GLY A 244 2.30 20.78 -10.90
C GLY A 244 1.73 19.43 -11.35
N GLU A 245 2.57 18.41 -11.56
CA GLU A 245 2.11 17.07 -11.96
C GLU A 245 1.29 16.39 -10.83
N PHE A 246 1.69 16.58 -9.58
CA PHE A 246 0.92 16.11 -8.44
C PHE A 246 -0.41 16.85 -8.29
N GLU A 247 -0.40 18.18 -8.45
CA GLU A 247 -1.60 19.01 -8.39
C GLU A 247 -2.60 18.60 -9.47
N GLU A 248 -2.15 18.37 -10.69
CA GLU A 248 -2.97 17.92 -11.82
C GLU A 248 -3.60 16.54 -11.58
N ARG A 249 -2.83 15.56 -11.11
CA ARG A 249 -3.36 14.22 -10.76
C ARG A 249 -4.43 14.29 -9.68
N MET A 250 -4.21 15.14 -8.67
CA MET A 250 -5.18 15.31 -7.59
C MET A 250 -6.44 16.03 -8.07
N GLU A 251 -6.32 17.01 -8.94
CA GLU A 251 -7.46 17.71 -9.53
C GLU A 251 -8.32 16.75 -10.35
N GLN A 252 -7.71 15.93 -11.21
CA GLN A 252 -8.39 14.88 -11.98
C GLN A 252 -9.12 13.89 -11.07
N LEU A 253 -8.47 13.45 -9.97
CA LEU A 253 -9.10 12.57 -8.99
C LEU A 253 -10.31 13.23 -8.32
N LEU A 254 -10.19 14.49 -7.93
CA LEU A 254 -11.29 15.24 -7.30
C LEU A 254 -12.46 15.47 -8.26
N GLU A 255 -12.19 15.75 -9.54
CA GLU A 255 -13.22 15.87 -10.58
C GLU A 255 -13.98 14.55 -10.75
N GLU A 256 -13.29 13.42 -10.81
CA GLU A 256 -13.93 12.11 -10.91
C GLU A 256 -14.79 11.79 -9.68
N LEU A 257 -14.31 12.12 -8.47
CA LEU A 257 -15.07 11.99 -7.23
C LEU A 257 -16.29 12.94 -7.19
N GLU A 258 -16.20 14.16 -7.75
CA GLU A 258 -17.33 15.08 -7.85
C GLU A 258 -18.41 14.57 -8.83
N HIS A 259 -18.02 13.86 -9.89
CA HIS A 259 -18.95 13.26 -10.85
C HIS A 259 -19.65 12.02 -10.31
N ASN A 260 -18.97 11.24 -9.49
CA ASN A 260 -19.53 10.04 -8.87
C ASN A 260 -19.88 10.29 -7.40
N ASN A 261 -21.10 10.75 -7.16
CA ASN A 261 -21.60 11.16 -5.83
C ASN A 261 -21.79 9.99 -4.83
N LYS A 262 -21.50 8.74 -5.21
CA LYS A 262 -21.68 7.54 -4.38
C LYS A 262 -20.37 6.95 -3.90
N ILE A 263 -19.32 7.76 -3.84
CA ILE A 263 -18.00 7.36 -3.36
C ILE A 263 -17.74 7.99 -1.98
N ILE A 264 -17.16 7.18 -1.09
CA ILE A 264 -16.55 7.60 0.17
C ILE A 264 -15.05 7.42 0.03
N LEU A 265 -14.30 8.51 0.09
CA LEU A 265 -12.84 8.47 0.04
C LEU A 265 -12.29 8.29 1.45
N TYR A 266 -11.57 7.18 1.69
CA TYR A 266 -10.80 6.99 2.91
C TYR A 266 -9.36 7.46 2.72
N ILE A 267 -8.87 8.23 3.67
CA ILE A 267 -7.50 8.76 3.67
C ILE A 267 -6.84 8.35 4.97
N ASP A 268 -5.95 7.36 4.89
CA ASP A 268 -5.16 6.97 6.05
C ASP A 268 -4.00 7.94 6.26
N GLU A 269 -3.59 8.11 7.51
CA GLU A 269 -2.52 9.04 7.89
C GLU A 269 -2.68 10.44 7.25
N ALA A 270 -3.89 11.00 7.36
CA ALA A 270 -4.26 12.24 6.70
C ALA A 270 -3.36 13.45 7.01
N HIS A 271 -2.48 13.34 7.99
CA HIS A 271 -1.43 14.33 8.25
C HIS A 271 -0.39 14.42 7.11
N MET A 272 -0.19 13.32 6.36
CA MET A 272 0.67 13.33 5.17
C MET A 272 0.18 14.30 4.09
N ILE A 273 -1.12 14.59 4.09
CA ILE A 273 -1.73 15.59 3.22
C ILE A 273 -1.10 16.98 3.39
N ASN A 274 -0.68 17.32 4.62
CA ASN A 274 -0.08 18.61 4.94
C ASN A 274 1.41 18.72 4.58
N GLY A 275 2.05 17.65 4.09
CA GLY A 275 3.48 17.62 3.74
C GLY A 275 3.76 17.14 2.32
N ALA A 276 2.76 16.63 1.62
CA ALA A 276 2.92 16.10 0.28
C ALA A 276 3.13 17.25 -0.73
N GLY A 277 4.24 17.24 -1.44
CA GLY A 277 4.55 18.20 -2.50
C GLY A 277 5.54 19.33 -2.13
N SER A 278 5.95 19.46 -0.87
CA SER A 278 6.90 20.51 -0.47
C SER A 278 8.32 19.96 -0.27
N GLY A 279 9.22 20.24 -1.21
CA GLY A 279 10.67 20.06 -1.03
C GLY A 279 11.31 21.08 -0.07
N ASN A 280 10.58 22.09 0.39
CA ASN A 280 11.03 23.10 1.36
C ASN A 280 9.95 23.30 2.44
N SER A 281 10.38 23.27 3.68
CA SER A 281 9.59 23.30 4.91
C SER A 281 8.72 24.55 5.16
N GLU A 282 8.62 25.48 4.23
CA GLU A 282 7.94 26.78 4.44
C GLU A 282 6.49 26.87 3.91
N ASN A 283 6.00 25.87 3.15
CA ASN A 283 4.60 25.82 2.69
C ASN A 283 3.95 24.45 2.92
N PRO A 284 3.45 24.15 4.13
CA PRO A 284 2.95 22.82 4.48
C PRO A 284 1.52 22.50 4.03
N ASN A 285 0.89 23.27 3.12
CA ASN A 285 -0.57 23.24 2.97
C ASN A 285 -1.10 22.85 1.59
N ASP A 286 -0.36 22.13 0.75
CA ASP A 286 -0.76 22.04 -0.65
C ASP A 286 -1.98 21.13 -0.90
N LEU A 287 -1.94 19.87 -0.45
CA LEU A 287 -3.05 18.92 -0.67
C LEU A 287 -4.29 19.29 0.16
N ALA A 288 -4.08 19.78 1.39
CA ALA A 288 -5.17 20.28 2.22
C ALA A 288 -5.91 21.47 1.56
N ASN A 289 -5.18 22.35 0.89
CA ASN A 289 -5.78 23.48 0.19
C ASN A 289 -6.55 23.05 -1.06
N MET A 290 -6.13 22.00 -1.75
CA MET A 290 -6.85 21.43 -2.89
C MET A 290 -8.14 20.72 -2.47
N LEU A 291 -8.13 20.02 -1.33
CA LEU A 291 -9.32 19.37 -0.78
C LEU A 291 -10.37 20.37 -0.25
N LYS A 292 -9.95 21.53 0.27
CA LYS A 292 -10.87 22.51 0.88
C LYS A 292 -12.02 22.94 -0.02
N PRO A 293 -11.84 23.25 -1.33
CA PRO A 293 -12.95 23.60 -2.22
C PRO A 293 -13.94 22.45 -2.42
N ALA A 294 -13.43 21.23 -2.66
CA ALA A 294 -14.25 20.03 -2.88
C ALA A 294 -15.08 19.67 -1.64
N LEU A 295 -14.45 19.67 -0.45
CA LEU A 295 -15.11 19.46 0.83
C LEU A 295 -16.15 20.56 1.13
N SER A 296 -15.89 21.79 0.68
CA SER A 296 -16.78 22.93 0.91
C SER A 296 -18.07 22.84 0.12
N LYS A 297 -18.01 22.31 -1.10
CA LYS A 297 -19.19 22.06 -1.95
C LYS A 297 -20.08 20.93 -1.40
N GLY A 298 -19.56 20.10 -0.49
CA GLY A 298 -20.29 18.96 0.08
C GLY A 298 -20.59 17.84 -0.91
N LYS A 299 -19.95 17.84 -2.07
CA LYS A 299 -20.13 16.84 -3.12
C LYS A 299 -19.35 15.55 -2.86
N ILE A 300 -18.25 15.65 -2.13
CA ILE A 300 -17.37 14.54 -1.78
C ILE A 300 -17.59 14.17 -0.31
N LYS A 301 -17.58 12.88 -0.02
CA LYS A 301 -17.57 12.33 1.34
C LYS A 301 -16.21 11.76 1.65
N VAL A 302 -15.60 12.21 2.74
CA VAL A 302 -14.25 11.80 3.15
C VAL A 302 -14.28 11.25 4.57
N ILE A 303 -13.62 10.12 4.77
CA ILE A 303 -13.22 9.59 6.07
C ILE A 303 -11.72 9.69 6.13
N ALA A 304 -11.17 10.44 7.06
CA ALA A 304 -9.74 10.60 7.24
C ALA A 304 -9.31 10.05 8.60
N SER A 305 -8.13 9.46 8.70
CA SER A 305 -7.57 8.98 9.97
C SER A 305 -6.30 9.74 10.33
N THR A 306 -6.06 9.95 11.63
CA THR A 306 -4.84 10.59 12.15
C THR A 306 -4.58 10.20 13.60
N THR A 307 -3.39 10.45 14.11
CA THR A 307 -3.06 10.29 15.52
C THR A 307 -3.37 11.56 16.32
N TRP A 308 -3.42 11.45 17.67
CA TRP A 308 -3.63 12.62 18.54
C TRP A 308 -2.53 13.66 18.42
N GLU A 309 -1.28 13.24 18.26
CA GLU A 309 -0.13 14.14 18.13
C GLU A 309 -0.24 14.96 16.85
N GLU A 310 -0.50 14.29 15.74
CA GLU A 310 -0.63 14.89 14.42
C GLU A 310 -1.88 15.76 14.27
N TYR A 311 -3.00 15.32 14.91
CA TYR A 311 -4.21 16.12 14.99
C TYR A 311 -3.92 17.50 15.60
N ARG A 312 -3.23 17.56 16.76
CA ARG A 312 -2.86 18.81 17.41
C ARG A 312 -1.89 19.66 16.60
N LYS A 313 -0.99 19.01 15.89
CA LYS A 313 0.05 19.69 15.09
C LYS A 313 -0.51 20.31 13.81
N TYR A 314 -1.38 19.59 13.12
CA TYR A 314 -1.79 19.94 11.74
C TYR A 314 -3.26 20.31 11.61
N PHE A 315 -4.18 19.60 12.24
CA PHE A 315 -5.63 19.78 12.02
C PHE A 315 -6.25 20.79 12.96
N GLU A 316 -5.93 20.75 14.26
CA GLU A 316 -6.55 21.60 15.28
C GLU A 316 -6.37 23.10 14.97
N LYS A 317 -5.27 23.44 14.35
CA LYS A 317 -4.95 24.84 13.98
C LYS A 317 -5.68 25.31 12.71
N ASP A 318 -6.14 24.40 11.86
CA ASP A 318 -6.86 24.74 10.62
C ASP A 318 -8.38 24.74 10.86
N ALA A 319 -8.89 25.88 11.33
CA ALA A 319 -10.31 26.07 11.59
C ALA A 319 -11.18 25.89 10.31
N ALA A 320 -10.64 26.09 9.10
CA ALA A 320 -11.37 25.93 7.86
C ALA A 320 -11.63 24.45 7.55
N LEU A 321 -10.64 23.60 7.73
CA LEU A 321 -10.79 22.16 7.62
C LEU A 321 -11.71 21.61 8.72
N MET A 322 -11.50 22.00 9.98
CA MET A 322 -12.28 21.50 11.12
C MET A 322 -13.77 21.85 11.07
N ARG A 323 -14.13 22.91 10.34
CA ARG A 323 -15.55 23.22 10.08
C ARG A 323 -16.23 22.21 9.11
N ARG A 324 -15.46 21.43 8.38
CA ARG A 324 -15.94 20.46 7.38
C ARG A 324 -15.93 19.03 7.88
N PHE A 325 -15.12 18.73 8.91
CA PHE A 325 -15.02 17.42 9.50
C PHE A 325 -15.78 17.29 10.82
N GLN A 326 -16.41 16.13 11.00
CA GLN A 326 -16.87 15.68 12.31
C GLN A 326 -15.76 14.84 12.92
N LYS A 327 -15.23 15.26 14.06
CA LYS A 327 -14.25 14.46 14.80
C LYS A 327 -14.94 13.27 15.49
N VAL A 328 -14.42 12.07 15.27
CA VAL A 328 -14.78 10.83 15.95
C VAL A 328 -13.52 10.29 16.62
N THR A 329 -13.58 10.12 17.95
CA THR A 329 -12.47 9.56 18.72
C THR A 329 -12.51 8.04 18.67
N VAL A 330 -11.34 7.44 18.44
CA VAL A 330 -11.18 5.98 18.46
C VAL A 330 -10.27 5.65 19.63
N ASP A 331 -10.88 5.17 20.70
CA ASP A 331 -10.16 4.84 21.92
C ASP A 331 -9.67 3.39 21.92
N GLU A 332 -8.65 3.09 22.77
CA GLU A 332 -8.19 1.73 22.99
C GLU A 332 -9.35 0.89 23.53
N PRO A 333 -9.70 -0.26 22.93
CA PRO A 333 -10.75 -1.13 23.43
C PRO A 333 -10.38 -1.70 24.79
N ASP A 334 -11.39 -1.99 25.61
CA ASP A 334 -11.20 -2.74 26.83
C ASP A 334 -10.78 -4.20 26.55
N LYS A 335 -10.44 -4.94 27.62
CA LYS A 335 -9.96 -6.31 27.47
C LYS A 335 -11.01 -7.25 26.89
N GLU A 336 -12.27 -7.07 27.28
CA GLU A 336 -13.38 -7.93 26.85
C GLU A 336 -13.63 -7.72 25.35
N THR A 337 -13.79 -6.48 24.93
CA THR A 337 -13.91 -6.12 23.50
C THR A 337 -12.70 -6.57 22.69
N ALA A 338 -11.49 -6.47 23.22
CA ALA A 338 -10.30 -6.94 22.53
C ALA A 338 -10.29 -8.47 22.33
N ILE A 339 -10.77 -9.24 23.33
CA ILE A 339 -10.92 -10.70 23.21
C ILE A 339 -11.97 -11.03 22.14
N ASP A 340 -13.09 -10.30 22.09
CA ASP A 340 -14.12 -10.48 21.08
C ASP A 340 -13.59 -10.17 19.68
N ILE A 341 -12.84 -9.09 19.50
CA ILE A 341 -12.18 -8.74 18.25
C ILE A 341 -11.26 -9.89 17.80
N LEU A 342 -10.36 -10.34 18.67
CA LEU A 342 -9.41 -11.39 18.33
C LEU A 342 -10.11 -12.73 18.04
N THR A 343 -11.18 -13.04 18.75
CA THR A 343 -11.99 -14.24 18.52
C THR A 343 -12.67 -14.20 17.15
N GLY A 344 -13.13 -13.03 16.73
CA GLY A 344 -13.75 -12.86 15.42
C GLY A 344 -12.77 -12.96 14.26
N ILE A 345 -11.57 -12.40 14.40
CA ILE A 345 -10.53 -12.48 13.35
C ILE A 345 -9.73 -13.80 13.42
N LYS A 346 -9.92 -14.62 14.46
CA LYS A 346 -9.21 -15.89 14.70
C LYS A 346 -9.14 -16.77 13.45
N LYS A 347 -10.27 -16.97 12.75
CA LYS A 347 -10.36 -17.85 11.57
C LYS A 347 -9.44 -17.41 10.44
N TYR A 348 -9.23 -16.13 10.25
CA TYR A 348 -8.36 -15.58 9.19
C TYR A 348 -6.91 -15.94 9.48
N TYR A 349 -6.46 -15.76 10.73
CA TYR A 349 -5.11 -16.17 11.16
C TYR A 349 -4.93 -17.68 11.15
N GLU A 350 -5.93 -18.46 11.53
CA GLU A 350 -5.92 -19.92 11.45
C GLU A 350 -5.75 -20.41 10.00
N ASN A 351 -6.47 -19.81 9.06
CA ASN A 351 -6.38 -20.13 7.64
C ASN A 351 -5.03 -19.73 7.04
N PHE A 352 -4.54 -18.52 7.35
CA PHE A 352 -3.26 -18.02 6.83
C PHE A 352 -2.08 -18.87 7.28
N HIS A 353 -2.04 -19.25 8.56
CA HIS A 353 -0.95 -20.02 9.11
C HIS A 353 -1.12 -21.54 8.99
N ASP A 354 -2.29 -22.04 8.61
CA ASP A 354 -2.67 -23.45 8.65
C ASP A 354 -2.51 -24.06 10.06
N ILE A 355 -3.04 -23.37 11.08
CA ILE A 355 -2.88 -23.66 12.50
C ILE A 355 -4.19 -23.33 13.21
N SER A 356 -4.58 -24.12 14.23
CA SER A 356 -5.68 -23.75 15.13
C SER A 356 -5.16 -22.93 16.32
N ILE A 357 -5.97 -22.00 16.80
CA ILE A 357 -5.67 -21.15 17.96
C ILE A 357 -6.69 -21.48 19.05
N SER A 358 -6.23 -21.77 20.27
CA SER A 358 -7.15 -21.99 21.39
C SER A 358 -7.65 -20.67 21.98
N ASP A 359 -8.84 -20.67 22.57
CA ASP A 359 -9.42 -19.48 23.18
C ASP A 359 -8.56 -19.01 24.36
N ASP A 360 -7.99 -19.94 25.14
CA ASP A 360 -7.00 -19.64 26.20
C ASP A 360 -5.77 -18.88 25.66
N ALA A 361 -5.37 -19.11 24.41
CA ALA A 361 -4.26 -18.38 23.80
C ALA A 361 -4.66 -16.92 23.51
N ILE A 362 -5.89 -16.68 23.04
CA ILE A 362 -6.43 -15.34 22.77
C ILE A 362 -6.49 -14.54 24.08
N GLU A 363 -7.14 -15.09 25.11
CA GLU A 363 -7.21 -14.45 26.42
C GLU A 363 -5.82 -14.15 26.99
N SER A 364 -4.91 -15.10 26.85
CA SER A 364 -3.53 -14.94 27.32
C SER A 364 -2.80 -13.83 26.54
N ALA A 365 -2.99 -13.74 25.22
CA ALA A 365 -2.38 -12.71 24.38
C ALA A 365 -2.85 -11.31 24.81
N VAL A 366 -4.15 -11.12 25.03
CA VAL A 366 -4.71 -9.84 25.49
C VAL A 366 -4.19 -9.51 26.90
N ASN A 367 -4.29 -10.44 27.84
CA ASN A 367 -3.88 -10.19 29.23
C ASN A 367 -2.38 -9.90 29.38
N LEU A 368 -1.54 -10.66 28.68
CA LEU A 368 -0.09 -10.49 28.75
C LEU A 368 0.37 -9.23 28.01
N SER A 369 -0.23 -8.92 26.86
CA SER A 369 0.09 -7.68 26.14
C SER A 369 -0.28 -6.43 26.97
N VAL A 370 -1.43 -6.43 27.64
CA VAL A 370 -1.81 -5.33 28.54
C VAL A 370 -0.87 -5.23 29.74
N LYS A 371 -0.44 -6.36 30.28
CA LYS A 371 0.40 -6.41 31.47
C LYS A 371 1.83 -5.95 31.21
N TYR A 372 2.38 -6.23 30.04
CA TYR A 372 3.81 -6.08 29.78
C TYR A 372 4.15 -5.13 28.61
N GLN A 373 3.22 -4.85 27.68
CA GLN A 373 3.46 -3.97 26.54
C GLN A 373 2.71 -2.64 26.71
N PHE A 374 3.38 -1.67 27.30
CA PHE A 374 2.80 -0.34 27.59
C PHE A 374 2.93 0.64 26.42
N ASP A 375 3.89 0.39 25.52
CA ASP A 375 4.21 1.28 24.40
C ASP A 375 3.23 1.13 23.22
N LYS A 376 2.49 0.02 23.18
CA LYS A 376 1.53 -0.30 22.13
C LYS A 376 0.11 -0.35 22.69
N LYS A 377 -0.89 -0.19 21.80
CA LYS A 377 -2.31 -0.21 22.14
C LYS A 377 -3.00 -1.50 21.67
N LEU A 378 -4.10 -1.86 22.36
CA LEU A 378 -5.03 -2.88 21.90
C LEU A 378 -5.82 -2.35 20.68
N PRO A 379 -6.24 -3.21 19.74
CA PRO A 379 -6.00 -4.67 19.68
C PRO A 379 -4.64 -5.05 19.08
N ASP A 380 -3.93 -4.13 18.44
CA ASP A 380 -2.73 -4.36 17.63
C ASP A 380 -1.63 -5.16 18.39
N LYS A 381 -1.30 -4.77 19.63
CA LYS A 381 -0.29 -5.48 20.43
C LYS A 381 -0.64 -6.95 20.71
N ALA A 382 -1.92 -7.28 20.82
CA ALA A 382 -2.36 -8.65 21.06
C ALA A 382 -2.43 -9.45 19.77
N ILE A 383 -2.81 -8.83 18.65
CA ILE A 383 -2.76 -9.39 17.31
C ILE A 383 -1.33 -9.75 16.93
N ASP A 384 -0.39 -8.80 17.06
CA ASP A 384 1.04 -9.02 16.83
C ASP A 384 1.58 -10.25 17.59
N LEU A 385 1.16 -10.39 18.86
CA LEU A 385 1.63 -11.48 19.70
C LEU A 385 1.11 -12.84 19.24
N ILE A 386 -0.15 -12.92 18.79
CA ILE A 386 -0.76 -14.11 18.22
C ILE A 386 -0.09 -14.47 16.90
N ASP A 387 0.08 -13.50 16.01
CA ASP A 387 0.69 -13.71 14.70
C ASP A 387 2.13 -14.26 14.84
N GLN A 388 2.94 -13.63 15.70
CA GLN A 388 4.30 -14.10 16.00
C GLN A 388 4.31 -15.52 16.57
N ALA A 389 3.39 -15.85 17.49
CA ALA A 389 3.29 -17.19 18.07
C ALA A 389 2.90 -18.23 16.99
N CYS A 390 1.96 -17.90 16.12
CA CYS A 390 1.55 -18.77 15.01
C CYS A 390 2.70 -18.98 14.02
N ALA A 391 3.37 -17.91 13.58
CA ALA A 391 4.48 -17.99 12.65
C ALA A 391 5.63 -18.86 13.21
N ARG A 392 6.00 -18.65 14.47
CA ARG A 392 7.03 -19.45 15.13
C ARG A 392 6.62 -20.92 15.25
N PHE A 393 5.40 -21.17 15.66
CA PHE A 393 4.90 -22.55 15.83
C PHE A 393 4.86 -23.29 14.50
N LYS A 394 4.57 -22.60 13.40
CA LYS A 394 4.65 -23.13 12.03
C LYS A 394 6.07 -23.56 11.67
N LEU A 395 7.08 -22.78 12.06
CA LEU A 395 8.49 -23.09 11.80
C LEU A 395 9.00 -24.30 12.62
N LEU A 396 8.59 -24.42 13.88
CA LEU A 396 9.12 -25.43 14.80
C LEU A 396 8.41 -26.78 14.72
N SER A 397 7.15 -26.81 14.30
CA SER A 397 6.34 -28.03 14.33
C SER A 397 6.30 -28.76 12.99
N LYS A 398 6.74 -30.02 12.98
CA LYS A 398 6.62 -30.96 11.84
C LYS A 398 5.26 -31.70 11.80
N LYS A 399 4.35 -31.46 12.75
CA LYS A 399 3.07 -32.20 12.87
C LYS A 399 2.00 -31.57 11.97
N LYS A 400 1.10 -32.40 11.38
CA LYS A 400 0.00 -31.97 10.52
C LYS A 400 -1.13 -31.20 11.25
N LYS A 401 -1.37 -31.48 12.54
CA LYS A 401 -2.33 -30.71 13.36
C LYS A 401 -1.56 -29.85 14.36
N ARG A 402 -1.65 -28.57 14.20
CA ARG A 402 -0.94 -27.57 15.00
C ARG A 402 -1.96 -26.76 15.78
N ASN A 403 -1.79 -26.64 17.09
CA ASN A 403 -2.67 -25.83 17.95
C ASN A 403 -1.82 -24.91 18.83
N VAL A 404 -1.99 -23.61 18.63
CA VAL A 404 -1.37 -22.59 19.47
C VAL A 404 -2.14 -22.49 20.78
N LYS A 405 -1.43 -22.69 21.88
CA LYS A 405 -1.94 -22.66 23.25
C LYS A 405 -1.31 -21.52 24.04
N LYS A 406 -1.87 -21.21 25.20
CA LYS A 406 -1.35 -20.23 26.16
C LYS A 406 0.17 -20.26 26.33
N GLN A 407 0.78 -21.43 26.46
CA GLN A 407 2.23 -21.61 26.64
C GLN A 407 3.07 -21.02 25.48
N HIS A 408 2.55 -21.05 24.25
CA HIS A 408 3.24 -20.49 23.10
C HIS A 408 3.22 -18.95 23.15
N ILE A 409 2.11 -18.38 23.60
CA ILE A 409 1.99 -16.92 23.79
C ILE A 409 2.92 -16.45 24.92
N GLU A 410 2.95 -17.18 26.05
CA GLU A 410 3.86 -16.89 27.18
C GLU A 410 5.33 -16.92 26.73
N TYR A 411 5.68 -17.89 25.87
CA TYR A 411 7.03 -17.99 25.32
C TYR A 411 7.39 -16.80 24.42
N GLU A 412 6.45 -16.37 23.53
CA GLU A 412 6.71 -15.25 22.65
C GLU A 412 6.90 -13.95 23.44
N ILE A 413 6.04 -13.68 24.40
CA ILE A 413 6.17 -12.45 25.19
C ILE A 413 7.44 -12.46 26.04
N ALA A 414 7.83 -13.61 26.60
CA ALA A 414 9.10 -13.79 27.31
C ALA A 414 10.29 -13.38 26.44
N LYS A 415 10.25 -13.79 25.18
CA LYS A 415 11.30 -13.48 24.21
C LYS A 415 11.32 -12.00 23.82
N VAL A 416 10.16 -11.43 23.55
CA VAL A 416 10.02 -10.00 23.21
C VAL A 416 10.57 -9.12 24.33
N LEU A 417 10.25 -9.48 25.60
CA LEU A 417 10.67 -8.74 26.78
C LEU A 417 12.08 -9.11 27.25
N LYS A 418 12.71 -10.13 26.66
CA LYS A 418 13.99 -10.73 27.13
C LYS A 418 13.93 -11.12 28.61
N MET A 419 12.80 -11.66 29.05
CA MET A 419 12.57 -12.11 30.42
C MET A 419 12.57 -13.65 30.49
N PRO A 420 12.99 -14.26 31.64
CA PRO A 420 12.83 -15.68 31.85
C PRO A 420 11.36 -16.10 31.85
N LEU A 421 11.05 -17.24 31.24
CA LEU A 421 9.68 -17.77 31.10
C LEU A 421 9.00 -17.99 32.46
N GLU A 422 9.81 -18.44 33.47
CA GLU A 422 9.33 -18.70 34.82
C GLU A 422 8.70 -17.45 35.48
N GLN A 423 9.23 -16.26 35.18
CA GLN A 423 8.70 -15.00 35.73
C GLN A 423 7.34 -14.61 35.13
N ILE A 424 7.04 -15.05 33.92
CA ILE A 424 5.75 -14.81 33.26
C ILE A 424 4.70 -15.81 33.76
N GLN A 425 5.12 -17.05 34.07
CA GLN A 425 4.26 -18.13 34.51
C GLN A 425 3.99 -18.12 36.04
N GLU A 426 4.84 -17.44 36.82
CA GLU A 426 4.62 -17.29 38.26
C GLU A 426 3.28 -16.57 38.52
N LYS A 427 2.39 -17.22 39.30
CA LYS A 427 1.14 -16.58 39.75
C LYS A 427 1.50 -15.37 40.62
N GLU A 428 0.91 -14.21 40.34
CA GLU A 428 1.15 -12.96 41.10
C GLU A 428 1.09 -13.15 42.62
N ASN A 429 0.16 -13.98 43.08
CA ASN A 429 0.01 -14.29 44.50
C ASN A 429 1.23 -15.00 45.09
N SER A 430 1.92 -15.85 44.34
CA SER A 430 3.13 -16.54 44.84
C SER A 430 4.34 -15.59 44.88
N VAL A 431 4.41 -14.67 43.91
CA VAL A 431 5.48 -13.67 43.84
C VAL A 431 5.33 -12.68 45.03
N LEU A 432 4.11 -12.20 45.30
CA LEU A 432 3.83 -11.30 46.39
C LEU A 432 4.05 -11.96 47.76
N ALA A 433 3.64 -13.22 47.93
CA ALA A 433 3.86 -13.97 49.18
C ALA A 433 5.35 -14.15 49.51
N ASN A 434 6.20 -14.29 48.51
CA ASN A 434 7.65 -14.48 48.68
C ASN A 434 8.47 -13.20 48.55
N LEU A 435 7.83 -12.06 48.26
CA LEU A 435 8.50 -10.79 47.96
C LEU A 435 9.35 -10.30 49.13
N GLU A 436 8.81 -10.33 50.35
CA GLU A 436 9.53 -9.95 51.55
C GLU A 436 10.80 -10.77 51.77
N THR A 437 10.70 -12.08 51.63
CA THR A 437 11.83 -13.00 51.75
C THR A 437 12.89 -12.78 50.68
N LYS A 438 12.46 -12.58 49.41
CA LYS A 438 13.36 -12.27 48.31
C LYS A 438 14.12 -10.95 48.49
N ILE A 439 13.45 -9.91 49.03
CA ILE A 439 14.12 -8.61 49.30
C ILE A 439 15.09 -8.75 50.48
N LYS A 440 14.67 -9.37 51.56
CA LYS A 440 15.51 -9.59 52.74
C LYS A 440 16.77 -10.43 52.46
N SER A 441 16.72 -11.32 51.51
CA SER A 441 17.90 -12.08 51.08
C SER A 441 18.97 -11.24 50.35
N LYS A 442 18.60 -10.05 49.88
CA LYS A 442 19.52 -9.13 49.15
C LYS A 442 19.82 -7.83 49.93
N VAL A 443 18.92 -7.42 50.83
CA VAL A 443 19.03 -6.17 51.60
C VAL A 443 19.08 -6.54 53.09
N PHE A 444 20.22 -6.29 53.74
CA PHE A 444 20.46 -6.63 55.14
C PHE A 444 20.26 -5.42 56.05
N GLY A 445 19.70 -5.64 57.20
CA GLY A 445 19.57 -4.63 58.27
C GLY A 445 18.48 -3.59 58.06
N GLN A 446 17.59 -3.77 57.06
CA GLN A 446 16.48 -2.84 56.74
C GLN A 446 15.10 -3.53 56.84
N ASP A 447 14.91 -4.47 57.75
CA ASP A 447 13.70 -5.31 57.83
C ASP A 447 12.41 -4.51 57.98
N ALA A 448 12.41 -3.42 58.77
CA ALA A 448 11.24 -2.57 59.00
C ALA A 448 10.84 -1.81 57.69
N ALA A 449 11.81 -1.28 56.96
CA ALA A 449 11.58 -0.58 55.73
C ALA A 449 11.09 -1.55 54.62
N VAL A 450 11.71 -2.74 54.49
CA VAL A 450 11.30 -3.78 53.56
C VAL A 450 9.86 -4.20 53.80
N LYS A 451 9.46 -4.42 55.04
CA LYS A 451 8.09 -4.78 55.41
C LYS A 451 7.09 -3.69 55.00
N GLN A 452 7.38 -2.41 55.30
CA GLN A 452 6.50 -1.30 54.90
C GLN A 452 6.35 -1.19 53.39
N ILE A 453 7.42 -1.39 52.63
CA ILE A 453 7.38 -1.37 51.16
C ILE A 453 6.51 -2.52 50.63
N VAL A 454 6.72 -3.74 51.12
CA VAL A 454 5.95 -4.92 50.71
C VAL A 454 4.46 -4.75 51.03
N ASP A 455 4.12 -4.28 52.26
CA ASP A 455 2.74 -4.02 52.63
C ASP A 455 2.07 -3.01 51.69
N LYS A 456 2.76 -1.92 51.34
CA LYS A 456 2.24 -0.92 50.39
C LYS A 456 2.05 -1.49 48.96
N ILE A 457 2.97 -2.33 48.52
CA ILE A 457 2.86 -3.02 47.22
C ILE A 457 1.66 -3.97 47.23
N CYS A 458 1.49 -4.76 48.30
CA CYS A 458 0.34 -5.66 48.43
C CYS A 458 -0.99 -4.94 48.44
N ILE A 459 -1.11 -3.82 49.15
CA ILE A 459 -2.32 -2.98 49.17
C ILE A 459 -2.62 -2.40 47.79
N ALA A 460 -1.59 -1.92 47.08
CA ALA A 460 -1.75 -1.38 45.73
C ALA A 460 -2.20 -2.45 44.71
N ARG A 461 -1.66 -3.66 44.84
CA ARG A 461 -2.01 -4.81 43.96
C ARG A 461 -3.37 -5.41 44.31
N ALA A 462 -3.83 -5.31 45.53
CA ALA A 462 -5.19 -5.68 45.96
C ALA A 462 -6.29 -4.74 45.41
N GLY A 463 -5.92 -3.70 44.65
CA GLY A 463 -6.90 -2.74 44.12
C GLY A 463 -7.46 -1.74 45.14
N LEU A 464 -6.92 -1.72 46.35
CA LEU A 464 -7.38 -0.86 47.44
C LEU A 464 -6.76 0.53 47.43
N LYS A 465 -6.13 0.91 46.31
CA LYS A 465 -5.46 2.19 46.13
C LYS A 465 -6.14 3.04 45.07
N ASP A 466 -6.13 4.36 45.29
CA ASP A 466 -6.52 5.36 44.30
C ASP A 466 -5.56 5.29 43.10
N GLN A 467 -6.08 5.05 41.87
CA GLN A 467 -5.29 4.82 40.65
C GLN A 467 -4.38 6.00 40.30
N ASN A 468 -4.70 7.20 40.75
CA ASN A 468 -3.96 8.43 40.43
C ASN A 468 -2.84 8.78 41.43
N LYS A 469 -2.60 7.95 42.48
CA LYS A 469 -1.54 8.20 43.46
C LYS A 469 -0.34 7.28 43.30
N LEU A 470 0.87 7.80 43.47
CA LEU A 470 2.10 7.03 43.51
C LEU A 470 2.07 5.99 44.66
N ILE A 471 2.68 4.81 44.43
CA ILE A 471 2.74 3.75 45.45
C ILE A 471 3.66 4.15 46.61
N GLY A 472 4.69 4.90 46.31
CA GLY A 472 5.66 5.44 47.26
C GLY A 472 6.66 6.31 46.51
N SER A 473 7.37 7.14 47.19
CA SER A 473 8.46 7.98 46.68
C SER A 473 9.68 7.81 47.57
#